data_35e6ef0db0785c571f8835be4db09d84
#
_entry.id   35e6ef0db0785c571f8835be4db09d84
#
_cell.length_a   1.000
_cell.length_b   1.000
_cell.length_c   1.000
_cell.angle_alpha   90.00
_cell.angle_beta   90.00
_cell.angle_gamma   90.00
#
_symmetry.space_group_name_H-M   'P 1'
#
loop_
_entity.id
_entity.type
_entity.pdbx_description
1 polymer ?
#
loop_
_entity_poly.entity_id
_entity_poly.type
_entity_poly.pdbx_seq_one_letter_code
_entity_poly.pdbx_strand_id
1 'polypeptide(L)'
;VRWAFENEKGDVSDVYDCGNQFVVATVIENNEKGYRPLAKVSEQIKFELLRDKKAELMIKNLTAQAAKYPTIESLAAAIGSDVKSAPAVNFDAYQFGVAGNEPAVVGKVSVLPVNKISAPIKGNAGVYVVLPTNAQVNPAPFDVKMQIMQLNARSSYSLAYMVAQNLREKSNMVDNRLNFY
;
A
#
# COMPACT_ATOMS: atom_id res chain seq x y z
N VAL A 1 -21.50 9.91 -3.13
CA VAL A 1 -20.49 10.33 -2.10
C VAL A 1 -20.76 11.77 -1.65
N ARG A 2 -20.93 12.75 -2.56
CA ARG A 2 -21.19 14.17 -2.24
C ARG A 2 -22.41 14.36 -1.33
N TRP A 3 -23.52 13.70 -1.63
CA TRP A 3 -24.75 13.71 -0.84
C TRP A 3 -24.49 13.47 0.66
N ALA A 4 -23.65 12.49 1.01
CA ALA A 4 -23.35 12.14 2.40
C ALA A 4 -22.58 13.22 3.17
N PHE A 5 -21.91 14.15 2.48
CA PHE A 5 -21.21 15.28 3.11
C PHE A 5 -22.04 16.56 3.19
N GLU A 6 -23.15 16.62 2.47
CA GLU A 6 -24.07 17.76 2.43
C GLU A 6 -25.29 17.57 3.35
N ASN A 7 -25.46 16.37 3.93
CA ASN A 7 -26.63 16.03 4.73
C ASN A 7 -26.24 15.69 6.19
N GLU A 8 -27.22 15.76 7.08
CA GLU A 8 -27.06 15.58 8.50
C GLU A 8 -27.30 14.12 8.94
N LYS A 9 -26.91 13.80 10.17
CA LYS A 9 -27.16 12.48 10.75
C LYS A 9 -28.65 12.18 10.81
N GLY A 10 -29.05 11.07 10.21
CA GLY A 10 -30.42 10.57 10.14
C GLY A 10 -31.08 10.80 8.78
N ASP A 11 -30.49 11.62 7.92
CA ASP A 11 -31.02 11.84 6.57
C ASP A 11 -30.92 10.57 5.74
N VAL A 12 -31.89 10.37 4.87
CA VAL A 12 -31.98 9.24 3.94
C VAL A 12 -31.97 9.78 2.52
N SER A 13 -31.16 9.19 1.66
CA SER A 13 -31.04 9.60 0.26
C SER A 13 -32.24 9.14 -0.57
N ASP A 14 -32.40 9.74 -1.74
CA ASP A 14 -33.15 9.14 -2.83
C ASP A 14 -32.55 7.81 -3.27
N VAL A 15 -33.29 7.07 -4.08
CA VAL A 15 -32.83 5.82 -4.67
C VAL A 15 -31.83 6.14 -5.79
N TYR A 16 -30.59 5.66 -5.64
CA TYR A 16 -29.58 5.75 -6.70
C TYR A 16 -29.57 4.47 -7.53
N ASP A 17 -29.68 4.64 -8.84
CA ASP A 17 -29.43 3.55 -9.79
C ASP A 17 -27.94 3.43 -10.06
N CYS A 18 -27.34 2.32 -9.64
CA CYS A 18 -25.93 1.99 -9.85
C CYS A 18 -25.73 0.93 -10.94
N GLY A 19 -26.69 0.82 -11.87
CA GLY A 19 -26.65 -0.10 -13.01
C GLY A 19 -27.12 -1.50 -12.65
N ASN A 20 -26.44 -2.21 -11.78
CA ASN A 20 -26.80 -3.58 -11.38
C ASN A 20 -27.60 -3.65 -10.06
N GLN A 21 -27.75 -2.51 -9.36
CA GLN A 21 -28.42 -2.45 -8.06
C GLN A 21 -28.94 -1.06 -7.77
N PHE A 22 -30.02 -1.00 -7.02
CA PHE A 22 -30.54 0.25 -6.46
C PHE A 22 -30.01 0.44 -5.04
N VAL A 23 -29.51 1.65 -4.74
CA VAL A 23 -28.88 1.95 -3.45
C VAL A 23 -29.60 3.11 -2.79
N VAL A 24 -29.96 2.93 -1.52
CA VAL A 24 -30.41 4.00 -0.62
C VAL A 24 -29.40 4.14 0.49
N ALA A 25 -28.96 5.34 0.76
CA ALA A 25 -27.95 5.64 1.79
C ALA A 25 -28.59 6.43 2.95
N THR A 26 -28.08 6.23 4.16
CA THR A 26 -28.43 7.07 5.31
C THR A 26 -27.16 7.53 6.01
N VAL A 27 -27.15 8.76 6.52
CA VAL A 27 -26.03 9.29 7.30
C VAL A 27 -26.19 8.82 8.75
N ILE A 28 -25.33 7.89 9.17
CA ILE A 28 -25.37 7.34 10.53
C ILE A 28 -24.53 8.16 11.52
N GLU A 29 -23.48 8.82 11.04
CA GLU A 29 -22.59 9.63 11.86
C GLU A 29 -21.90 10.69 11.01
N ASN A 30 -21.76 11.90 11.55
CA ASN A 30 -20.93 12.96 11.00
C ASN A 30 -19.69 13.15 11.88
N ASN A 31 -18.51 12.98 11.31
CA ASN A 31 -17.25 13.17 12.02
C ASN A 31 -16.68 14.54 11.64
N GLU A 32 -16.64 15.46 12.60
CA GLU A 32 -16.00 16.75 12.42
C GLU A 32 -14.49 16.61 12.18
N LYS A 33 -13.92 17.60 11.50
CA LYS A 33 -12.48 17.65 11.28
C LYS A 33 -11.74 17.79 12.61
N GLY A 34 -10.90 16.83 12.96
CA GLY A 34 -10.15 16.85 14.21
C GLY A 34 -9.57 15.49 14.59
N TYR A 35 -9.20 15.36 15.86
CA TYR A 35 -8.73 14.09 16.42
C TYR A 35 -9.92 13.23 16.84
N ARG A 36 -9.90 11.98 16.42
CA ARG A 36 -10.90 11.01 16.88
C ARG A 36 -10.70 10.69 18.35
N PRO A 37 -11.78 10.61 19.16
CA PRO A 37 -11.70 10.19 20.54
C PRO A 37 -11.03 8.83 20.69
N LEU A 38 -10.17 8.68 21.71
CA LEU A 38 -9.43 7.44 21.96
C LEU A 38 -10.33 6.21 22.03
N ALA A 39 -11.52 6.34 22.63
CA ALA A 39 -12.49 5.25 22.74
C ALA A 39 -12.91 4.65 21.39
N LYS A 40 -12.93 5.47 20.30
CA LYS A 40 -13.31 5.01 18.95
C LYS A 40 -12.16 4.36 18.19
N VAL A 41 -10.90 4.62 18.58
CA VAL A 41 -9.70 4.15 17.84
C VAL A 41 -8.83 3.22 18.69
N SER A 42 -9.18 2.96 19.95
CA SER A 42 -8.38 2.19 20.88
C SER A 42 -8.04 0.79 20.38
N GLU A 43 -9.01 0.08 19.79
CA GLU A 43 -8.78 -1.26 19.26
C GLU A 43 -7.83 -1.26 18.06
N GLN A 44 -7.95 -0.27 17.17
CA GLN A 44 -7.02 -0.11 16.05
C GLN A 44 -5.60 0.18 16.53
N ILE A 45 -5.45 1.13 17.45
CA ILE A 45 -4.13 1.47 18.02
C ILE A 45 -3.54 0.28 18.78
N LYS A 46 -4.34 -0.46 19.53
CA LYS A 46 -3.91 -1.67 20.22
C LYS A 46 -3.41 -2.72 19.26
N PHE A 47 -4.11 -2.94 18.15
CA PHE A 47 -3.69 -3.87 17.11
C PHE A 47 -2.34 -3.46 16.49
N GLU A 48 -2.17 -2.18 16.15
CA GLU A 48 -0.92 -1.66 15.59
C GLU A 48 0.24 -1.80 16.58
N LEU A 49 0.04 -1.41 17.85
CA LEU A 49 1.06 -1.54 18.88
C LEU A 49 1.44 -3.00 19.16
N LEU A 50 0.47 -3.92 19.17
CA LEU A 50 0.75 -5.35 19.33
C LEU A 50 1.54 -5.89 18.17
N ARG A 51 1.20 -5.49 16.93
CA ARG A 51 1.96 -5.86 15.73
C ARG A 51 3.41 -5.38 15.81
N ASP A 52 3.62 -4.14 16.23
CA ASP A 52 4.94 -3.56 16.36
C ASP A 52 5.78 -4.26 17.44
N LYS A 53 5.22 -4.50 18.62
CA LYS A 53 5.91 -5.26 19.68
C LYS A 53 6.22 -6.69 19.28
N LYS A 54 5.31 -7.36 18.56
CA LYS A 54 5.58 -8.71 18.00
C LYS A 54 6.73 -8.66 17.01
N ALA A 55 6.76 -7.68 16.11
CA ALA A 55 7.84 -7.52 15.16
C ALA A 55 9.19 -7.29 15.85
N GLU A 56 9.26 -6.47 16.88
CA GLU A 56 10.48 -6.25 17.69
C GLU A 56 10.99 -7.53 18.31
N LEU A 57 10.11 -8.32 18.93
CA LEU A 57 10.47 -9.63 19.51
C LEU A 57 10.96 -10.60 18.45
N MET A 58 10.29 -10.65 17.30
CA MET A 58 10.71 -11.49 16.17
C MET A 58 12.07 -11.07 15.63
N ILE A 59 12.33 -9.77 15.47
CA ILE A 59 13.63 -9.25 15.04
C ILE A 59 14.72 -9.69 16.01
N LYS A 60 14.50 -9.52 17.32
CA LYS A 60 15.44 -9.93 18.34
C LYS A 60 15.76 -11.42 18.28
N ASN A 61 14.73 -12.25 18.17
CA ASN A 61 14.87 -13.70 18.05
C ASN A 61 15.60 -14.11 16.76
N LEU A 62 15.19 -13.55 15.62
CA LEU A 62 15.80 -13.83 14.32
C LEU A 62 17.25 -13.39 14.26
N THR A 63 17.60 -12.26 14.86
CA THR A 63 18.98 -11.80 14.96
C THR A 63 19.85 -12.79 15.75
N ALA A 64 19.32 -13.29 16.88
CA ALA A 64 20.03 -14.28 17.69
C ALA A 64 20.17 -15.64 16.97
N GLN A 65 19.18 -16.04 16.18
CA GLN A 65 19.22 -17.27 15.39
C GLN A 65 20.14 -17.12 14.17
N ALA A 66 20.10 -16.01 13.45
CA ALA A 66 20.95 -15.74 12.29
C ALA A 66 22.44 -15.78 12.65
N ALA A 67 22.82 -15.44 13.87
CA ALA A 67 24.19 -15.57 14.34
C ALA A 67 24.65 -17.03 14.50
N LYS A 68 23.71 -17.97 14.68
CA LYS A 68 23.99 -19.40 14.85
C LYS A 68 23.92 -20.19 13.56
N TYR A 69 23.10 -19.76 12.63
CA TYR A 69 22.80 -20.45 11.38
C TYR A 69 23.26 -19.62 10.18
N PRO A 70 24.37 -19.96 9.52
CA PRO A 70 24.98 -19.12 8.50
C PRO A 70 24.31 -19.19 7.13
N THR A 71 23.41 -20.16 6.90
CA THR A 71 22.67 -20.28 5.64
C THR A 71 21.19 -20.02 5.83
N ILE A 72 20.53 -19.51 4.77
CA ILE A 72 19.10 -19.18 4.85
C ILE A 72 18.24 -20.43 5.06
N GLU A 73 18.67 -21.58 4.50
CA GLU A 73 17.99 -22.86 4.65
C GLU A 73 18.07 -23.38 6.09
N SER A 74 19.27 -23.31 6.70
CA SER A 74 19.48 -23.73 8.09
C SER A 74 18.73 -22.83 9.08
N LEU A 75 18.69 -21.52 8.79
CA LEU A 75 17.92 -20.57 9.56
C LEU A 75 16.41 -20.85 9.43
N ALA A 76 15.92 -21.08 8.21
CA ALA A 76 14.51 -21.39 7.96
C ALA A 76 14.08 -22.68 8.69
N ALA A 77 14.88 -23.75 8.62
CA ALA A 77 14.63 -24.99 9.34
C ALA A 77 14.60 -24.77 10.87
N ALA A 78 15.52 -23.95 11.41
CA ALA A 78 15.59 -23.69 12.84
C ALA A 78 14.38 -22.91 13.39
N ILE A 79 13.75 -22.07 12.57
CA ILE A 79 12.56 -21.29 12.95
C ILE A 79 11.25 -21.94 12.52
N GLY A 80 11.28 -23.10 11.84
CA GLY A 80 10.10 -23.80 11.35
C GLY A 80 9.38 -23.05 10.21
N SER A 81 10.14 -22.37 9.34
CA SER A 81 9.61 -21.63 8.19
C SER A 81 10.21 -22.14 6.89
N ASP A 82 9.56 -21.84 5.77
CA ASP A 82 10.03 -22.22 4.44
C ASP A 82 10.76 -21.07 3.75
N VAL A 83 11.78 -21.42 2.96
CA VAL A 83 12.43 -20.48 2.06
C VAL A 83 11.54 -20.28 0.83
N LYS A 84 11.14 -19.03 0.56
CA LYS A 84 10.32 -18.66 -0.59
C LYS A 84 11.11 -17.80 -1.56
N SER A 85 10.90 -18.03 -2.86
CA SER A 85 11.51 -17.22 -3.91
C SER A 85 10.67 -15.97 -4.20
N ALA A 86 11.36 -14.83 -4.38
CA ALA A 86 10.78 -13.58 -4.85
C ALA A 86 11.53 -13.14 -6.11
N PRO A 87 11.09 -13.56 -7.31
CA PRO A 87 11.76 -13.21 -8.56
C PRO A 87 11.53 -11.75 -8.93
N ALA A 88 12.49 -11.16 -9.63
CA ALA A 88 12.39 -9.84 -10.26
C ALA A 88 11.98 -8.69 -9.33
N VAL A 89 12.55 -8.63 -8.13
CA VAL A 89 12.33 -7.51 -7.21
C VAL A 89 13.09 -6.29 -7.70
N ASN A 90 12.37 -5.22 -8.05
CA ASN A 90 12.92 -3.92 -8.41
C ASN A 90 12.37 -2.84 -7.46
N PHE A 91 12.97 -1.65 -7.48
CA PHE A 91 12.66 -0.59 -6.52
C PHE A 91 11.20 -0.10 -6.57
N ASP A 92 10.55 -0.16 -7.73
CA ASP A 92 9.15 0.21 -7.93
C ASP A 92 8.19 -0.99 -7.88
N ALA A 93 8.69 -2.19 -7.49
CA ALA A 93 7.85 -3.36 -7.32
C ALA A 93 6.79 -3.12 -6.23
N TYR A 94 5.53 -3.27 -6.61
CA TYR A 94 4.42 -3.14 -5.68
C TYR A 94 4.32 -4.33 -4.72
N GLN A 95 4.80 -5.50 -5.13
CA GLN A 95 4.73 -6.74 -4.36
C GLN A 95 6.10 -7.37 -4.17
N PHE A 96 6.30 -7.97 -3.01
CA PHE A 96 7.47 -8.77 -2.69
C PHE A 96 7.14 -10.26 -2.78
N GLY A 97 7.22 -10.84 -3.97
CA GLY A 97 6.86 -12.23 -4.21
C GLY A 97 5.47 -12.59 -3.68
N VAL A 98 5.36 -13.69 -2.96
CA VAL A 98 4.11 -14.16 -2.34
C VAL A 98 3.75 -13.42 -1.03
N ALA A 99 4.65 -12.57 -0.52
CA ALA A 99 4.42 -11.85 0.74
C ALA A 99 3.48 -10.63 0.58
N GLY A 100 3.21 -10.22 -0.65
CA GLY A 100 2.33 -9.09 -0.93
C GLY A 100 3.03 -7.73 -0.86
N ASN A 101 2.30 -6.70 -0.45
CA ASN A 101 2.81 -5.32 -0.43
C ASN A 101 3.74 -5.06 0.77
N GLU A 102 5.04 -5.15 0.51
CA GLU A 102 6.11 -5.01 1.50
C GLU A 102 7.16 -3.96 1.07
N PRO A 103 6.81 -2.67 1.01
CA PRO A 103 7.70 -1.63 0.48
C PRO A 103 9.00 -1.48 1.26
N ALA A 104 8.97 -1.67 2.58
CA ALA A 104 10.18 -1.61 3.42
C ALA A 104 11.17 -2.73 3.07
N VAL A 105 10.67 -3.92 2.73
CA VAL A 105 11.48 -5.07 2.33
C VAL A 105 12.04 -4.83 0.93
N VAL A 106 11.21 -4.41 -0.03
CA VAL A 106 11.61 -4.06 -1.40
C VAL A 106 12.73 -3.02 -1.39
N GLY A 107 12.55 -1.92 -0.65
CA GLY A 107 13.56 -0.87 -0.55
C GLY A 107 14.89 -1.33 0.06
N LYS A 108 14.84 -2.25 1.04
CA LYS A 108 16.07 -2.83 1.62
C LYS A 108 16.75 -3.80 0.66
N VAL A 109 15.99 -4.67 0.01
CA VAL A 109 16.52 -5.66 -0.94
C VAL A 109 17.25 -5.00 -2.10
N SER A 110 16.74 -3.86 -2.59
CA SER A 110 17.33 -3.13 -3.72
C SER A 110 18.77 -2.62 -3.48
N VAL A 111 19.20 -2.52 -2.21
CA VAL A 111 20.53 -2.03 -1.83
C VAL A 111 21.40 -3.10 -1.16
N LEU A 112 20.90 -4.33 -1.00
CA LEU A 112 21.66 -5.41 -0.40
C LEU A 112 22.67 -6.00 -1.37
N PRO A 113 23.88 -6.34 -0.89
CA PRO A 113 24.85 -7.05 -1.70
C PRO A 113 24.38 -8.47 -2.01
N VAL A 114 24.71 -8.94 -3.23
CA VAL A 114 24.41 -10.31 -3.67
C VAL A 114 25.15 -11.33 -2.79
N ASN A 115 24.53 -12.48 -2.57
CA ASN A 115 25.02 -13.60 -1.78
C ASN A 115 25.31 -13.27 -0.29
N LYS A 116 24.69 -12.24 0.24
CA LYS A 116 24.77 -11.90 1.66
C LYS A 116 23.39 -11.92 2.30
N ILE A 117 23.26 -12.68 3.40
CA ILE A 117 22.02 -12.71 4.18
C ILE A 117 21.80 -11.36 4.86
N SER A 118 20.59 -10.82 4.75
CA SER A 118 20.24 -9.56 5.38
C SER A 118 20.05 -9.70 6.89
N ALA A 119 20.19 -8.60 7.62
CA ALA A 119 19.58 -8.50 8.94
C ALA A 119 18.03 -8.64 8.83
N PRO A 120 17.34 -9.03 9.90
CA PRO A 120 15.88 -9.08 9.91
C PRO A 120 15.28 -7.72 9.57
N ILE A 121 14.34 -7.70 8.61
CA ILE A 121 13.68 -6.51 8.07
C ILE A 121 12.21 -6.55 8.51
N LYS A 122 11.75 -5.49 9.18
CA LYS A 122 10.34 -5.33 9.51
C LYS A 122 9.55 -4.97 8.24
N GLY A 123 8.57 -5.77 7.91
CA GLY A 123 7.59 -5.50 6.87
C GLY A 123 6.20 -5.19 7.43
N ASN A 124 5.21 -5.13 6.55
CA ASN A 124 3.82 -4.89 6.91
C ASN A 124 3.15 -6.15 7.51
N ALA A 125 3.37 -7.30 6.88
CA ALA A 125 2.76 -8.56 7.30
C ALA A 125 3.65 -9.39 8.22
N GLY A 126 4.97 -9.12 8.27
CA GLY A 126 5.88 -9.93 9.07
C GLY A 126 7.31 -9.37 9.14
N VAL A 127 8.22 -10.22 9.61
CA VAL A 127 9.66 -9.94 9.63
C VAL A 127 10.34 -10.89 8.64
N TYR A 128 11.19 -10.33 7.81
CA TYR A 128 11.82 -11.03 6.68
C TYR A 128 13.33 -11.04 6.81
N VAL A 129 13.93 -12.18 6.47
CA VAL A 129 15.38 -12.32 6.21
C VAL A 129 15.52 -12.70 4.76
N VAL A 130 16.35 -11.97 4.01
CA VAL A 130 16.45 -12.09 2.56
C VAL A 130 17.90 -12.37 2.16
N LEU A 131 18.06 -13.23 1.16
CA LEU A 131 19.32 -13.50 0.48
C LEU A 131 19.18 -13.15 -1.00
N PRO A 132 19.72 -12.01 -1.47
CA PRO A 132 19.77 -11.72 -2.91
C PRO A 132 20.73 -12.70 -3.60
N THR A 133 20.25 -13.43 -4.60
CA THR A 133 21.06 -14.39 -5.37
C THR A 133 21.61 -13.79 -6.64
N ASN A 134 20.96 -12.76 -7.18
CA ASN A 134 21.36 -12.08 -8.41
C ASN A 134 20.97 -10.60 -8.33
N ALA A 135 21.77 -9.74 -8.94
CA ALA A 135 21.44 -8.33 -9.14
C ALA A 135 21.73 -7.95 -10.59
N GLN A 136 20.71 -7.46 -11.27
CA GLN A 136 20.84 -6.94 -12.63
C GLN A 136 20.88 -5.42 -12.57
N VAL A 137 21.96 -4.84 -13.04
CA VAL A 137 22.09 -3.40 -13.20
C VAL A 137 21.68 -3.06 -14.64
N ASN A 138 20.84 -2.05 -14.83
CA ASN A 138 20.50 -1.58 -16.17
C ASN A 138 21.78 -1.05 -16.85
N PRO A 139 22.23 -1.64 -17.96
CA PRO A 139 23.46 -1.21 -18.62
C PRO A 139 23.33 0.15 -19.32
N ALA A 140 22.10 0.63 -19.54
CA ALA A 140 21.89 1.94 -20.15
C ALA A 140 22.25 3.07 -19.17
N PRO A 141 23.00 4.09 -19.61
CA PRO A 141 23.31 5.23 -18.78
C PRO A 141 22.02 5.96 -18.39
N PHE A 142 21.96 6.42 -17.14
CA PHE A 142 20.80 7.17 -16.64
C PHE A 142 20.70 8.53 -17.34
N ASP A 143 19.70 8.71 -18.18
CA ASP A 143 19.40 9.98 -18.86
C ASP A 143 18.32 10.74 -18.10
N VAL A 144 18.74 11.76 -17.35
CA VAL A 144 17.86 12.62 -16.55
C VAL A 144 16.80 13.32 -17.42
N LYS A 145 17.17 13.78 -18.62
CA LYS A 145 16.23 14.51 -19.49
C LYS A 145 15.13 13.60 -19.99
N MET A 146 15.49 12.39 -20.42
CA MET A 146 14.52 11.39 -20.87
C MET A 146 13.58 10.99 -19.74
N GLN A 147 14.08 10.79 -18.51
CA GLN A 147 13.26 10.47 -17.36
C GLN A 147 12.30 11.58 -17.00
N ILE A 148 12.75 12.83 -17.00
CA ILE A 148 11.88 14.00 -16.77
C ILE A 148 10.79 14.08 -17.83
N MET A 149 11.13 13.88 -19.10
CA MET A 149 10.16 13.90 -20.19
C MET A 149 9.11 12.80 -20.04
N GLN A 150 9.50 11.59 -19.68
CA GLN A 150 8.57 10.47 -19.42
C GLN A 150 7.65 10.77 -18.21
N LEU A 151 8.19 11.28 -17.10
CA LEU A 151 7.41 11.66 -15.94
C LEU A 151 6.42 12.78 -16.26
N ASN A 152 6.85 13.81 -17.00
CA ASN A 152 5.98 14.89 -17.43
C ASN A 152 4.87 14.42 -18.37
N ALA A 153 5.17 13.56 -19.32
CA ALA A 153 4.17 12.97 -20.20
C ALA A 153 3.12 12.19 -19.39
N ARG A 154 3.56 11.33 -18.47
CA ARG A 154 2.66 10.56 -17.60
C ARG A 154 1.81 11.48 -16.72
N SER A 155 2.40 12.51 -16.12
CA SER A 155 1.68 13.48 -15.28
C SER A 155 0.68 14.31 -16.09
N SER A 156 1.02 14.70 -17.33
CA SER A 156 0.14 15.50 -18.19
C SER A 156 -1.15 14.75 -18.53
N TYR A 157 -1.08 13.44 -18.79
CA TYR A 157 -2.29 12.63 -19.03
C TYR A 157 -3.21 12.58 -17.81
N SER A 158 -2.66 12.35 -16.62
CA SER A 158 -3.46 12.29 -15.39
C SER A 158 -4.05 13.66 -15.02
N LEU A 159 -3.28 14.73 -15.18
CA LEU A 159 -3.73 16.10 -14.91
C LEU A 159 -4.85 16.53 -15.85
N ALA A 160 -4.75 16.26 -17.16
CA ALA A 160 -5.80 16.60 -18.13
C ALA A 160 -7.12 15.91 -17.76
N TYR A 161 -7.08 14.63 -17.39
CA TYR A 161 -8.27 13.90 -16.95
C TYR A 161 -8.86 14.47 -15.65
N MET A 162 -8.01 14.72 -14.64
CA MET A 162 -8.43 15.28 -13.34
C MET A 162 -9.01 16.69 -13.48
N VAL A 163 -8.44 17.54 -14.34
CA VAL A 163 -8.97 18.89 -14.57
C VAL A 163 -10.36 18.84 -15.20
N ALA A 164 -10.56 18.00 -16.21
CA ALA A 164 -11.86 17.83 -16.84
C ALA A 164 -12.92 17.31 -15.85
N GLN A 165 -12.56 16.36 -15.00
CA GLN A 165 -13.42 15.80 -13.98
C GLN A 165 -13.78 16.83 -12.89
N ASN A 166 -12.79 17.56 -12.38
CA ASN A 166 -13.00 18.63 -11.40
C ASN A 166 -13.85 19.77 -11.95
N LEU A 167 -13.70 20.12 -13.23
CA LEU A 167 -14.55 21.13 -13.88
C LEU A 167 -16.01 20.65 -13.98
N ARG A 168 -16.24 19.38 -14.31
CA ARG A 168 -17.58 18.79 -14.33
C ARG A 168 -18.22 18.81 -12.94
N GLU A 169 -17.47 18.42 -11.91
CA GLU A 169 -17.97 18.43 -10.53
C GLU A 169 -18.29 19.83 -10.02
N LYS A 170 -17.44 20.82 -10.35
CA LYS A 170 -17.64 22.22 -9.95
C LYS A 170 -18.76 22.93 -10.74
N SER A 171 -19.04 22.51 -11.96
CA SER A 171 -20.02 23.16 -12.83
C SER A 171 -21.46 22.81 -12.51
N ASN A 172 -21.72 21.94 -11.51
CA ASN A 172 -23.08 21.48 -11.14
C ASN A 172 -23.91 21.04 -12.37
N MET A 173 -23.27 20.32 -13.29
CA MET A 173 -23.97 19.85 -14.49
C MET A 173 -25.11 18.91 -14.13
N VAL A 174 -26.32 19.28 -14.47
CA VAL A 174 -27.50 18.42 -14.38
C VAL A 174 -27.72 17.80 -15.75
N ASP A 175 -27.64 16.48 -15.81
CA ASP A 175 -27.90 15.72 -17.04
C ASP A 175 -29.38 15.40 -17.13
N ASN A 176 -30.12 16.21 -17.92
CA ASN A 176 -31.54 16.04 -18.12
C ASN A 176 -31.88 15.22 -19.38
N ARG A 177 -30.91 14.55 -20.01
CA ARG A 177 -31.15 13.80 -21.25
C ARG A 177 -32.22 12.72 -21.09
N LEU A 178 -32.30 12.08 -19.93
CA LEU A 178 -33.30 11.05 -19.62
C LEU A 178 -34.75 11.57 -19.61
N ASN A 179 -34.93 12.89 -19.54
CA ASN A 179 -36.28 13.49 -19.61
C ASN A 179 -36.75 13.72 -21.05
N PHE A 180 -35.90 13.51 -22.05
CA PHE A 180 -36.17 13.78 -23.44
C PHE A 180 -36.06 12.56 -24.37
N TYR A 181 -35.65 11.41 -23.84
CA TYR A 181 -35.51 10.15 -24.58
C TYR A 181 -36.15 8.98 -23.85
#